data_9037560cdfd4366728653815e359b1cc
#
_entry.id   9037560cdfd4366728653815e359b1cc
#
_cell.length_a   1.000
_cell.length_b   1.000
_cell.length_c   1.000
_cell.angle_alpha   90.00
_cell.angle_beta   90.00
_cell.angle_gamma   90.00
#
_symmetry.space_group_name_H-M   'P 1'
#
loop_
_entity.id
_entity.type
_entity.pdbx_description
1 polymer ?
#
loop_
_entity_poly.entity_id
_entity_poly.type
_entity_poly.pdbx_seq_one_letter_code
_entity_poly.pdbx_strand_id
1 'polypeptide(L)'
;LFSSNSLAPVAIRQQNNGETGARQYKSSMLFTEPLTKRWYWETFYNFNQTENQVNRQVDNPETPGQRIDSLSIFYDNTIQINRLGTVIRYGYEGLNMSVGLAGQQIRLDGAYARDKNEPLLTSPVSNLYNNLVPRVDFNYEFPNNMSVGLGYNYSVDQPQFQQLQPVPNVNNPAFRTVGNPDLAPEIRHGLGLDLGYWNPANFAHFSVWSNYSIYDSKIVESQTTEFVNNVVRVTSKPENINGGTNFSTGFWSSYPIIKTKLSLNLNGNVGFDRSPVYVNGQETRTNSDSYNVGAGFSVTPGQKLVFDIDADLNSTHTTYEISADLTQNPVNSSISATVKWQMLDKTFLESNFAYSSFSNDRFDFNREISIWNASVRRLFGPKNKIEVRLAAFDILNQRLTINQSATLNYVNRSLAPTLARYFMLSVSYNVRGYENKLKKNGW
;
A
#
# COMPACT_ATOMS: atom_id res chain seq x y z
N LEU A 1 9.77 -14.99 -25.69
CA LEU A 1 8.79 -13.97 -26.08
C LEU A 1 7.86 -14.56 -27.13
N PHE A 2 6.61 -14.90 -26.76
CA PHE A 2 5.63 -15.36 -27.72
C PHE A 2 4.96 -14.13 -28.34
N SER A 3 5.09 -13.95 -29.65
CA SER A 3 4.39 -12.87 -30.34
C SER A 3 2.90 -13.18 -30.37
N SER A 4 2.09 -12.27 -29.88
CA SER A 4 0.63 -12.41 -29.74
C SER A 4 -0.16 -12.42 -31.06
N ASN A 5 0.49 -12.36 -32.21
CA ASN A 5 -0.16 -12.17 -33.49
C ASN A 5 -0.77 -13.45 -34.14
N SER A 6 -0.69 -14.62 -33.48
CA SER A 6 -1.22 -15.90 -34.03
C SER A 6 -2.27 -16.59 -33.16
N LEU A 7 -2.62 -16.03 -31.98
CA LEU A 7 -3.60 -16.68 -31.09
C LEU A 7 -4.99 -16.10 -31.31
N ALA A 8 -5.97 -16.98 -31.54
CA ALA A 8 -7.36 -16.57 -31.63
C ALA A 8 -7.83 -15.98 -30.27
N PRO A 9 -8.60 -14.89 -30.26
CA PRO A 9 -9.12 -14.34 -29.02
C PRO A 9 -10.05 -15.36 -28.34
N VAL A 10 -9.84 -15.60 -27.05
CA VAL A 10 -10.72 -16.43 -26.23
C VAL A 10 -11.77 -15.53 -25.61
N ALA A 11 -13.01 -15.69 -25.99
CA ALA A 11 -14.14 -15.01 -25.36
C ALA A 11 -14.56 -15.77 -24.10
N ILE A 12 -14.53 -15.08 -22.96
CA ILE A 12 -14.98 -15.60 -21.68
C ILE A 12 -16.28 -14.89 -21.32
N ARG A 13 -17.34 -15.66 -21.12
CA ARG A 13 -18.62 -15.16 -20.63
C ARG A 13 -18.95 -15.89 -19.35
N GLN A 14 -19.02 -15.14 -18.24
CA GLN A 14 -19.35 -15.68 -16.93
C GLN A 14 -20.04 -14.62 -16.08
N GLN A 15 -20.97 -15.06 -15.25
CA GLN A 15 -21.62 -14.23 -14.24
C GLN A 15 -21.08 -14.62 -12.87
N ASN A 16 -20.43 -13.69 -12.20
CA ASN A 16 -19.88 -13.90 -10.87
C ASN A 16 -20.80 -13.30 -9.81
N ASN A 17 -21.31 -14.11 -8.90
CA ASN A 17 -22.05 -13.71 -7.73
C ASN A 17 -21.22 -14.05 -6.50
N GLY A 18 -20.87 -13.03 -5.68
CA GLY A 18 -20.00 -13.23 -4.52
C GLY A 18 -20.56 -12.55 -3.28
N GLU A 19 -20.52 -13.27 -2.18
CA GLU A 19 -20.82 -12.78 -0.84
C GLU A 19 -19.63 -13.05 0.06
N THR A 20 -19.17 -12.04 0.80
CA THR A 20 -18.05 -12.16 1.73
C THR A 20 -18.46 -11.60 3.07
N GLY A 21 -18.30 -12.40 4.12
CA GLY A 21 -18.49 -12.01 5.52
C GLY A 21 -17.17 -12.07 6.28
N ALA A 22 -16.91 -11.09 7.14
CA ALA A 22 -15.79 -11.12 8.06
C ALA A 22 -16.24 -10.70 9.45
N ARG A 23 -15.77 -11.43 10.49
CA ARG A 23 -15.95 -11.10 11.89
C ARG A 23 -14.61 -11.10 12.58
N GLN A 24 -14.38 -10.13 13.45
CA GLN A 24 -13.14 -10.03 14.18
C GLN A 24 -13.41 -9.78 15.66
N TYR A 25 -12.76 -10.59 16.51
CA TYR A 25 -12.80 -10.49 17.96
C TYR A 25 -11.39 -10.16 18.45
N LYS A 26 -11.26 -9.11 19.23
CA LYS A 26 -9.99 -8.70 19.83
C LYS A 26 -10.15 -8.52 21.33
N SER A 27 -9.20 -9.04 22.09
CA SER A 27 -9.08 -8.79 23.51
C SER A 27 -7.63 -8.52 23.85
N SER A 28 -7.38 -7.54 24.70
CA SER A 28 -6.05 -7.18 25.15
C SER A 28 -6.06 -6.93 26.65
N MET A 29 -5.07 -7.49 27.34
CA MET A 29 -4.82 -7.23 28.74
C MET A 29 -3.37 -6.73 28.85
N LEU A 30 -3.18 -5.69 29.63
CA LEU A 30 -1.87 -5.13 29.94
C LEU A 30 -1.79 -4.93 31.46
N PHE A 31 -0.75 -5.47 32.07
CA PHE A 31 -0.35 -5.21 33.45
C PHE A 31 0.97 -4.50 33.44
N THR A 32 1.06 -3.40 34.18
CA THR A 32 2.29 -2.60 34.31
C THR A 32 2.59 -2.41 35.79
N GLU A 33 3.78 -2.79 36.20
CA GLU A 33 4.30 -2.67 37.56
C GLU A 33 5.54 -1.76 37.56
N PRO A 34 5.54 -0.63 38.30
CA PRO A 34 6.72 0.20 38.48
C PRO A 34 7.70 -0.49 39.45
N LEU A 35 8.82 -1.00 38.93
CA LEU A 35 9.87 -1.61 39.74
C LEU A 35 10.67 -0.52 40.53
N THR A 36 10.86 0.61 39.86
CA THR A 36 11.48 1.81 40.47
C THR A 36 10.89 3.06 39.82
N LYS A 37 11.38 4.26 40.15
CA LYS A 37 10.99 5.51 39.48
C LYS A 37 11.30 5.58 37.98
N ARG A 38 12.14 4.67 37.47
CA ARG A 38 12.64 4.67 36.09
C ARG A 38 12.41 3.35 35.36
N TRP A 39 12.19 2.27 36.09
CA TRP A 39 12.03 0.94 35.53
C TRP A 39 10.62 0.45 35.71
N TYR A 40 10.05 -0.10 34.65
CA TYR A 40 8.71 -0.67 34.59
C TYR A 40 8.78 -2.08 34.06
N TRP A 41 8.03 -2.95 34.65
CA TRP A 41 7.76 -4.29 34.14
C TRP A 41 6.34 -4.30 33.59
N GLU A 42 6.20 -4.75 32.34
CA GLU A 42 4.92 -4.89 31.67
C GLU A 42 4.72 -6.35 31.26
N THR A 43 3.54 -6.88 31.47
CA THR A 43 3.11 -8.17 30.96
C THR A 43 1.81 -7.98 30.20
N PHE A 44 1.72 -8.56 29.03
CA PHE A 44 0.56 -8.41 28.19
C PHE A 44 0.09 -9.74 27.63
N TYR A 45 -1.21 -9.82 27.38
CA TYR A 45 -1.84 -10.89 26.61
C TYR A 45 -2.73 -10.28 25.55
N ASN A 46 -2.55 -10.69 24.31
CA ASN A 46 -3.37 -10.28 23.19
C ASN A 46 -3.98 -11.50 22.52
N PHE A 47 -5.29 -11.45 22.35
CA PHE A 47 -6.08 -12.40 21.61
C PHE A 47 -6.68 -11.71 20.39
N ASN A 48 -6.57 -12.32 19.23
CA ASN A 48 -7.23 -11.90 18.01
C ASN A 48 -7.77 -13.12 17.28
N GLN A 49 -9.06 -13.11 16.97
CA GLN A 49 -9.70 -14.14 16.15
C GLN A 49 -10.39 -13.44 14.99
N THR A 50 -10.12 -13.90 13.79
CA THR A 50 -10.76 -13.44 12.56
C THR A 50 -11.43 -14.64 11.89
N GLU A 51 -12.72 -14.54 11.67
CA GLU A 51 -13.54 -15.50 10.95
C GLU A 51 -13.89 -14.89 9.59
N ASN A 52 -13.57 -15.58 8.51
CA ASN A 52 -13.91 -15.14 7.16
C ASN A 52 -14.73 -16.23 6.47
N GLN A 53 -15.80 -15.79 5.81
CA GLN A 53 -16.63 -16.64 4.98
C GLN A 53 -16.71 -16.04 3.58
N VAL A 54 -16.47 -16.86 2.59
CA VAL A 54 -16.58 -16.45 1.18
C VAL A 54 -17.45 -17.48 0.46
N ASN A 55 -18.49 -16.97 -0.19
CA ASN A 55 -19.31 -17.74 -1.11
C ASN A 55 -19.25 -17.07 -2.48
N ARG A 56 -18.61 -17.71 -3.44
CA ARG A 56 -18.54 -17.26 -4.83
C ARG A 56 -19.14 -18.30 -5.74
N GLN A 57 -20.22 -17.93 -6.37
CA GLN A 57 -20.89 -18.74 -7.41
C GLN A 57 -20.61 -18.11 -8.77
N VAL A 58 -20.17 -18.94 -9.71
CA VAL A 58 -19.96 -18.54 -11.10
C VAL A 58 -20.92 -19.33 -11.97
N ASP A 59 -21.74 -18.60 -12.72
CA ASP A 59 -22.76 -19.17 -13.59
C ASP A 59 -22.42 -18.91 -15.07
N ASN A 60 -22.88 -19.81 -15.94
CA ASN A 60 -22.81 -19.61 -17.37
C ASN A 60 -24.00 -18.72 -17.81
N PRO A 61 -23.78 -17.50 -18.33
CA PRO A 61 -24.88 -16.63 -18.75
C PRO A 61 -25.63 -17.12 -20.00
N GLU A 62 -25.05 -18.05 -20.75
CA GLU A 62 -25.72 -18.66 -21.92
C GLU A 62 -26.67 -19.78 -21.52
N THR A 63 -26.50 -20.36 -20.34
CA THR A 63 -27.37 -21.38 -19.76
C THR A 63 -27.76 -20.97 -18.32
N PRO A 64 -28.77 -20.10 -18.16
CA PRO A 64 -29.16 -19.57 -16.87
C PRO A 64 -29.46 -20.69 -15.84
N GLY A 65 -28.83 -20.57 -14.67
CA GLY A 65 -28.95 -21.57 -13.60
C GLY A 65 -27.92 -22.72 -13.68
N GLN A 66 -27.08 -22.76 -14.71
CA GLN A 66 -25.99 -23.72 -14.78
C GLN A 66 -24.73 -23.13 -14.13
N ARG A 67 -24.44 -23.59 -12.92
CA ARG A 67 -23.22 -23.25 -12.18
C ARG A 67 -21.98 -23.88 -12.83
N ILE A 68 -20.89 -23.11 -12.87
CA ILE A 68 -19.57 -23.61 -13.29
C ILE A 68 -18.80 -24.02 -12.03
N ASP A 69 -18.85 -25.31 -11.69
CA ASP A 69 -18.27 -25.85 -10.44
C ASP A 69 -16.77 -25.62 -10.32
N SER A 70 -16.02 -25.66 -11.43
CA SER A 70 -14.57 -25.42 -11.41
C SER A 70 -14.18 -23.98 -11.10
N LEU A 71 -15.13 -23.03 -11.18
CA LEU A 71 -14.94 -21.61 -10.90
C LEU A 71 -15.62 -21.17 -9.59
N SER A 72 -16.59 -21.96 -9.12
CA SER A 72 -17.36 -21.66 -7.91
C SER A 72 -16.63 -22.17 -6.68
N ILE A 73 -16.71 -21.43 -5.57
CA ILE A 73 -16.06 -21.79 -4.33
C ILE A 73 -16.80 -21.21 -3.13
N PHE A 74 -16.92 -22.04 -2.10
CA PHE A 74 -17.29 -21.66 -0.76
C PHE A 74 -16.15 -22.01 0.18
N TYR A 75 -15.75 -21.07 1.05
CA TYR A 75 -14.83 -21.38 2.14
C TYR A 75 -15.18 -20.63 3.42
N ASP A 76 -14.86 -21.26 4.52
CA ASP A 76 -14.97 -20.74 5.87
C ASP A 76 -13.60 -20.93 6.54
N ASN A 77 -13.05 -19.87 7.09
CA ASN A 77 -11.77 -19.94 7.78
C ASN A 77 -11.76 -19.14 9.08
N THR A 78 -10.99 -19.65 10.03
CA THR A 78 -10.74 -18.99 11.30
C THR A 78 -9.23 -18.86 11.49
N ILE A 79 -8.78 -17.62 11.71
CA ILE A 79 -7.42 -17.29 12.10
C ILE A 79 -7.45 -16.85 13.56
N GLN A 80 -6.75 -17.59 14.42
CA GLN A 80 -6.63 -17.27 15.84
C GLN A 80 -5.19 -16.98 16.19
N ILE A 81 -4.94 -15.85 16.83
CA ILE A 81 -3.61 -15.43 17.28
C ILE A 81 -3.68 -15.18 18.79
N ASN A 82 -2.85 -15.91 19.51
CA ASN A 82 -2.61 -15.71 20.94
C ASN A 82 -1.17 -15.21 21.11
N ARG A 83 -0.98 -14.11 21.84
CA ARG A 83 0.34 -13.57 22.13
C ARG A 83 0.45 -13.17 23.59
N LEU A 84 1.32 -13.83 24.31
CA LEU A 84 1.67 -13.56 25.70
C LEU A 84 3.11 -13.07 25.75
N GLY A 85 3.37 -11.96 26.38
CA GLY A 85 4.71 -11.40 26.43
C GLY A 85 4.98 -10.58 27.66
N THR A 86 6.27 -10.29 27.84
CA THR A 86 6.77 -9.41 28.90
C THR A 86 7.74 -8.39 28.31
N VAL A 87 7.76 -7.19 28.88
CA VAL A 87 8.62 -6.09 28.47
C VAL A 87 9.22 -5.45 29.72
N ILE A 88 10.52 -5.21 29.70
CA ILE A 88 11.18 -4.34 30.65
C ILE A 88 11.42 -3.00 29.97
N ARG A 89 10.94 -1.92 30.61
CA ARG A 89 11.06 -0.56 30.10
C ARG A 89 11.85 0.30 31.06
N TYR A 90 12.73 1.13 30.50
CA TYR A 90 13.45 2.18 31.22
C TYR A 90 13.09 3.54 30.65
N GLY A 91 12.81 4.52 31.51
CA GLY A 91 12.51 5.91 31.12
C GLY A 91 13.18 6.91 32.05
N TYR A 92 13.97 7.84 31.48
CA TYR A 92 14.60 8.92 32.23
C TYR A 92 15.11 10.03 31.28
N GLU A 93 14.73 11.28 31.58
CA GLU A 93 15.27 12.50 30.94
C GLU A 93 15.43 12.41 29.40
N GLY A 94 14.34 12.06 28.69
CA GLY A 94 14.34 11.91 27.25
C GLY A 94 14.79 10.53 26.75
N LEU A 95 15.42 9.70 27.59
CA LEU A 95 15.79 8.32 27.25
C LEU A 95 14.63 7.38 27.54
N ASN A 96 14.21 6.63 26.53
CA ASN A 96 13.26 5.52 26.61
C ASN A 96 13.85 4.28 25.97
N MET A 97 13.92 3.21 26.71
CA MET A 97 14.41 1.91 26.23
C MET A 97 13.40 0.83 26.59
N SER A 98 13.21 -0.15 25.72
CA SER A 98 12.43 -1.32 26.04
C SER A 98 13.03 -2.59 25.43
N VAL A 99 12.97 -3.67 26.19
CA VAL A 99 13.32 -5.01 25.72
C VAL A 99 12.18 -5.94 26.08
N GLY A 100 11.65 -6.61 25.09
CA GLY A 100 10.51 -7.50 25.23
C GLY A 100 10.69 -8.84 24.55
N LEU A 101 10.02 -9.85 25.11
CA LEU A 101 9.90 -11.19 24.53
C LEU A 101 8.48 -11.67 24.66
N ALA A 102 7.92 -12.19 23.57
CA ALA A 102 6.59 -12.77 23.55
C ALA A 102 6.59 -14.16 22.93
N GLY A 103 5.77 -15.05 23.47
CA GLY A 103 5.33 -16.26 22.80
C GLY A 103 4.10 -15.95 21.96
N GLN A 104 4.13 -16.29 20.68
CA GLN A 104 3.03 -16.13 19.76
C GLN A 104 2.62 -17.47 19.18
N GLN A 105 1.33 -17.78 19.31
CA GLN A 105 0.70 -18.93 18.68
C GLN A 105 -0.29 -18.45 17.63
N ILE A 106 -0.16 -18.96 16.42
CA ILE A 106 -1.06 -18.71 15.30
C ILE A 106 -1.70 -20.01 14.89
N ARG A 107 -3.02 -20.08 14.94
CA ARG A 107 -3.82 -21.21 14.47
C ARG A 107 -4.63 -20.78 13.27
N LEU A 108 -4.52 -21.53 12.18
CA LEU A 108 -5.26 -21.37 10.95
C LEU A 108 -6.10 -22.62 10.74
N ASP A 109 -7.41 -22.50 10.86
CA ASP A 109 -8.34 -23.56 10.52
C ASP A 109 -9.24 -23.10 9.38
N GLY A 110 -9.44 -23.95 8.38
CA GLY A 110 -10.31 -23.60 7.28
C GLY A 110 -10.77 -24.83 6.50
N ALA A 111 -11.94 -24.68 5.91
CA ALA A 111 -12.53 -25.70 5.07
C ALA A 111 -13.12 -25.04 3.84
N TYR A 112 -13.19 -25.77 2.74
CA TYR A 112 -13.72 -25.29 1.49
C TYR A 112 -14.61 -26.32 0.82
N ALA A 113 -15.58 -25.85 0.05
CA ALA A 113 -16.47 -26.62 -0.80
C ALA A 113 -16.69 -25.87 -2.12
N ARG A 114 -17.33 -26.49 -3.08
CA ARG A 114 -17.75 -25.81 -4.31
C ARG A 114 -19.00 -24.97 -4.12
N ASP A 115 -19.81 -25.30 -3.12
CA ASP A 115 -21.03 -24.61 -2.76
C ASP A 115 -21.24 -24.70 -1.23
N LYS A 116 -21.90 -23.70 -0.64
CA LYS A 116 -22.21 -23.66 0.78
C LYS A 116 -23.12 -24.81 1.27
N ASN A 117 -23.87 -25.42 0.36
CA ASN A 117 -24.79 -26.53 0.65
C ASN A 117 -24.17 -27.89 0.35
N GLU A 118 -22.95 -27.95 -0.19
CA GLU A 118 -22.23 -29.20 -0.44
C GLU A 118 -21.39 -29.60 0.76
N PRO A 119 -21.06 -30.89 0.92
CA PRO A 119 -20.09 -31.32 1.92
C PRO A 119 -18.76 -30.64 1.72
N LEU A 120 -18.10 -30.25 2.81
CA LEU A 120 -16.75 -29.72 2.79
C LEU A 120 -15.81 -30.74 2.13
N LEU A 121 -14.90 -30.26 1.29
CA LEU A 121 -13.90 -31.10 0.67
C LEU A 121 -12.96 -31.71 1.72
N THR A 122 -12.49 -32.92 1.50
CA THR A 122 -11.88 -33.82 2.47
C THR A 122 -10.51 -33.41 3.01
N SER A 123 -9.97 -32.27 2.63
CA SER A 123 -8.67 -31.77 3.09
C SER A 123 -8.82 -30.40 3.73
N PRO A 124 -9.31 -30.32 4.98
CA PRO A 124 -9.31 -29.06 5.70
C PRO A 124 -7.87 -28.56 5.91
N VAL A 125 -7.67 -27.26 5.79
CA VAL A 125 -6.43 -26.63 6.23
C VAL A 125 -6.50 -26.51 7.75
N SER A 126 -5.49 -27.03 8.46
CA SER A 126 -5.37 -26.86 9.91
C SER A 126 -3.88 -26.76 10.26
N ASN A 127 -3.40 -25.55 10.46
CA ASN A 127 -2.00 -25.27 10.73
C ASN A 127 -1.85 -24.56 12.07
N LEU A 128 -0.83 -24.97 12.85
CA LEU A 128 -0.48 -24.37 14.13
C LEU A 128 0.99 -23.97 14.12
N TYR A 129 1.24 -22.67 14.35
CA TYR A 129 2.57 -22.10 14.40
C TYR A 129 2.84 -21.51 15.77
N ASN A 130 4.01 -21.84 16.36
CA ASN A 130 4.45 -21.31 17.65
C ASN A 130 5.81 -20.63 17.46
N ASN A 131 5.90 -19.36 17.87
CA ASN A 131 7.08 -18.54 17.64
C ASN A 131 7.43 -17.74 18.89
N LEU A 132 8.72 -17.46 19.07
CA LEU A 132 9.22 -16.47 20.02
C LEU A 132 9.46 -15.16 19.25
N VAL A 133 8.95 -14.06 19.79
CA VAL A 133 8.94 -12.74 19.13
C VAL A 133 9.68 -11.75 20.04
N PRO A 134 11.00 -11.59 19.89
CA PRO A 134 11.77 -10.58 20.58
C PRO A 134 11.54 -9.19 19.96
N ARG A 135 11.66 -8.16 20.81
CA ARG A 135 11.59 -6.75 20.42
C ARG A 135 12.56 -5.93 21.28
N VAL A 136 13.24 -4.97 20.66
CA VAL A 136 14.06 -3.99 21.33
C VAL A 136 13.75 -2.62 20.74
N ASP A 137 13.51 -1.63 21.60
CA ASP A 137 13.32 -0.24 21.19
C ASP A 137 14.23 0.64 22.05
N PHE A 138 14.87 1.61 21.42
CA PHE A 138 15.67 2.66 22.04
C PHE A 138 15.26 4.01 21.41
N ASN A 139 14.90 4.98 22.22
CA ASN A 139 14.58 6.33 21.78
C ASN A 139 15.24 7.33 22.74
N TYR A 140 15.90 8.31 22.17
CA TYR A 140 16.48 9.40 22.93
C TYR A 140 16.13 10.76 22.33
N GLU A 141 15.53 11.60 23.15
CA GLU A 141 15.21 12.99 22.83
C GLU A 141 16.24 13.92 23.47
N PHE A 142 17.02 14.59 22.63
CA PHE A 142 18.02 15.54 23.07
C PHE A 142 17.39 16.90 23.47
N PRO A 143 18.00 17.66 24.41
CA PRO A 143 17.48 18.97 24.79
C PRO A 143 17.40 20.00 23.67
N ASN A 144 18.14 19.81 22.57
CA ASN A 144 18.16 20.67 21.38
C ASN A 144 17.12 20.25 20.30
N ASN A 145 16.06 19.55 20.67
CA ASN A 145 15.00 19.08 19.79
C ASN A 145 15.46 18.11 18.68
N MET A 146 16.55 17.43 18.90
CA MET A 146 16.94 16.26 18.11
C MET A 146 16.39 15.00 18.76
N SER A 147 16.12 13.99 17.94
CA SER A 147 15.72 12.66 18.40
C SER A 147 16.46 11.59 17.64
N VAL A 148 16.75 10.48 18.32
CA VAL A 148 17.26 9.26 17.73
C VAL A 148 16.43 8.08 18.22
N GLY A 149 15.98 7.27 17.28
CA GLY A 149 15.26 6.02 17.52
C GLY A 149 16.01 4.86 16.90
N LEU A 150 16.13 3.75 17.61
CA LEU A 150 16.62 2.47 17.11
C LEU A 150 15.63 1.40 17.49
N GLY A 151 15.27 0.55 16.56
CA GLY A 151 14.34 -0.54 16.79
C GLY A 151 14.80 -1.83 16.18
N TYR A 152 14.59 -2.93 16.90
CA TYR A 152 14.66 -4.27 16.37
C TYR A 152 13.32 -4.96 16.60
N ASN A 153 12.75 -5.53 15.56
CA ASN A 153 11.54 -6.32 15.63
C ASN A 153 11.68 -7.64 14.85
N TYR A 154 11.14 -8.67 15.46
CA TYR A 154 10.95 -9.96 14.81
C TYR A 154 9.46 -10.11 14.50
N SER A 155 9.12 -10.31 13.24
CA SER A 155 7.74 -10.52 12.82
C SER A 155 7.53 -11.91 12.25
N VAL A 156 6.36 -12.45 12.53
CA VAL A 156 5.88 -13.72 12.02
C VAL A 156 4.52 -13.44 11.41
N ASP A 157 4.48 -13.48 10.09
CA ASP A 157 3.28 -13.17 9.32
C ASP A 157 2.71 -14.47 8.72
N GLN A 158 1.50 -14.81 9.12
CA GLN A 158 0.84 -16.03 8.67
C GLN A 158 0.47 -15.97 7.18
N PRO A 159 0.48 -17.11 6.46
CA PRO A 159 -0.06 -17.18 5.11
C PRO A 159 -1.52 -16.72 5.08
N GLN A 160 -1.91 -16.09 3.99
CA GLN A 160 -3.32 -15.79 3.74
C GLN A 160 -4.08 -17.07 3.44
N PHE A 161 -5.34 -17.17 3.87
CA PHE A 161 -6.13 -18.38 3.64
C PHE A 161 -6.20 -18.79 2.16
N GLN A 162 -6.32 -17.80 1.26
CA GLN A 162 -6.33 -18.04 -0.18
C GLN A 162 -5.03 -18.67 -0.69
N GLN A 163 -3.89 -18.35 -0.06
CA GLN A 163 -2.60 -18.96 -0.39
C GLN A 163 -2.52 -20.43 0.08
N LEU A 164 -3.26 -20.80 1.11
CA LEU A 164 -3.32 -22.18 1.62
C LEU A 164 -4.31 -23.07 0.85
N GLN A 165 -5.20 -22.47 0.08
CA GLN A 165 -6.34 -23.16 -0.52
C GLN A 165 -5.92 -23.94 -1.79
N PRO A 166 -5.93 -25.30 -1.78
CA PRO A 166 -5.44 -26.10 -2.91
C PRO A 166 -6.38 -26.14 -4.11
N VAL A 167 -7.44 -25.32 -4.11
CA VAL A 167 -8.40 -25.25 -5.22
C VAL A 167 -7.97 -24.18 -6.23
N PRO A 168 -7.83 -24.54 -7.50
CA PRO A 168 -7.45 -23.60 -8.54
C PRO A 168 -8.48 -22.48 -8.69
N ASN A 169 -8.00 -21.24 -8.72
CA ASN A 169 -8.78 -20.11 -9.18
C ASN A 169 -8.55 -19.94 -10.70
N VAL A 170 -9.56 -20.24 -11.50
CA VAL A 170 -9.50 -20.22 -12.97
C VAL A 170 -10.40 -19.16 -13.59
N ASN A 171 -10.63 -18.04 -12.89
CA ASN A 171 -11.42 -16.92 -13.44
C ASN A 171 -10.86 -16.37 -14.76
N ASN A 172 -9.57 -16.54 -14.98
CA ASN A 172 -8.91 -16.25 -16.24
C ASN A 172 -8.25 -17.53 -16.77
N PRO A 173 -8.64 -18.06 -17.91
CA PRO A 173 -8.05 -19.29 -18.48
C PRO A 173 -6.55 -19.18 -18.77
N ALA A 174 -6.07 -17.97 -19.04
CA ALA A 174 -4.65 -17.72 -19.28
C ALA A 174 -3.84 -17.56 -17.98
N PHE A 175 -4.51 -17.33 -16.86
CA PHE A 175 -3.86 -17.14 -15.57
C PHE A 175 -4.59 -17.89 -14.47
N ARG A 176 -3.94 -18.89 -13.89
CA ARG A 176 -4.47 -19.77 -12.86
C ARG A 176 -3.67 -19.60 -11.58
N THR A 177 -4.34 -19.46 -10.44
CA THR A 177 -3.70 -19.52 -9.12
C THR A 177 -4.10 -20.79 -8.40
N VAL A 178 -3.16 -21.43 -7.72
CA VAL A 178 -3.38 -22.64 -6.90
C VAL A 178 -2.71 -22.38 -5.55
N GLY A 179 -3.44 -22.51 -4.47
CA GLY A 179 -2.84 -22.36 -3.13
C GLY A 179 -1.99 -23.57 -2.73
N ASN A 180 -1.24 -23.38 -1.65
CA ASN A 180 -0.34 -24.39 -1.07
C ASN A 180 -0.66 -24.56 0.42
N PRO A 181 -1.29 -25.67 0.84
CA PRO A 181 -1.64 -25.89 2.24
C PRO A 181 -0.44 -26.08 3.18
N ASP A 182 0.75 -26.39 2.62
CA ASP A 182 1.96 -26.65 3.38
C ASP A 182 2.79 -25.38 3.67
N LEU A 183 2.25 -24.20 3.37
CA LEU A 183 2.95 -22.94 3.63
C LEU A 183 3.23 -22.73 5.11
N ALA A 184 4.48 -22.37 5.40
CA ALA A 184 4.90 -21.83 6.68
C ALA A 184 4.73 -20.30 6.72
N PRO A 185 4.70 -19.67 7.91
CA PRO A 185 4.69 -18.22 8.03
C PRO A 185 5.91 -17.56 7.41
N GLU A 186 5.76 -16.31 6.99
CA GLU A 186 6.91 -15.46 6.72
C GLU A 186 7.58 -15.04 8.03
N ILE A 187 8.89 -15.10 8.06
CA ILE A 187 9.71 -14.73 9.22
C ILE A 187 10.67 -13.64 8.81
N ARG A 188 10.60 -12.51 9.50
CA ARG A 188 11.37 -11.31 9.17
C ARG A 188 12.00 -10.69 10.41
N HIS A 189 13.31 -10.42 10.32
CA HIS A 189 14.05 -9.55 11.23
C HIS A 189 14.07 -8.13 10.68
N GLY A 190 13.62 -7.17 11.43
CA GLY A 190 13.61 -5.76 11.06
C GLY A 190 14.48 -4.92 11.97
N LEU A 191 15.35 -4.10 11.38
CA LEU A 191 16.13 -3.07 12.07
C LEU A 191 15.69 -1.70 11.56
N GLY A 192 15.37 -0.80 12.46
CA GLY A 192 14.97 0.57 12.14
C GLY A 192 15.89 1.60 12.81
N LEU A 193 16.18 2.67 12.09
CA LEU A 193 16.84 3.87 12.59
C LEU A 193 16.01 5.08 12.20
N ASP A 194 15.67 5.93 13.16
CA ASP A 194 14.96 7.18 12.96
C ASP A 194 15.77 8.33 13.58
N LEU A 195 16.03 9.37 12.79
CA LEU A 195 16.66 10.59 13.24
C LEU A 195 15.71 11.76 12.97
N GLY A 196 15.48 12.59 13.96
CA GLY A 196 14.59 13.73 13.86
C GLY A 196 15.23 15.01 14.37
N TYR A 197 14.88 16.13 13.75
CA TYR A 197 15.17 17.47 14.23
C TYR A 197 13.97 18.36 13.98
N TRP A 198 13.56 19.09 15.02
CA TRP A 198 12.47 20.05 14.96
C TRP A 198 12.87 21.36 15.60
N ASN A 199 12.76 22.48 14.89
CA ASN A 199 13.01 23.79 15.42
C ASN A 199 11.69 24.56 15.63
N PRO A 200 11.20 24.72 16.89
CA PRO A 200 9.94 25.40 17.16
C PRO A 200 9.99 26.90 16.86
N ALA A 201 11.19 27.53 16.83
CA ALA A 201 11.33 28.95 16.58
C ALA A 201 11.03 29.35 15.13
N ASN A 202 11.39 28.51 14.17
CA ASN A 202 11.21 28.78 12.73
C ASN A 202 10.40 27.70 12.01
N PHE A 203 9.97 26.62 12.70
CA PHE A 203 9.26 25.47 12.15
C PHE A 203 10.06 24.63 11.13
N ALA A 204 11.39 24.75 11.14
CA ALA A 204 12.22 23.86 10.33
C ALA A 204 12.14 22.43 10.89
N HIS A 205 11.95 21.48 9.99
CA HIS A 205 11.90 20.05 10.30
C HIS A 205 12.85 19.30 9.37
N PHE A 206 13.55 18.31 9.93
CA PHE A 206 14.37 17.37 9.19
C PHE A 206 14.24 15.98 9.82
N SER A 207 13.98 14.97 9.03
CA SER A 207 13.98 13.59 9.47
C SER A 207 14.71 12.69 8.48
N VAL A 208 15.38 11.68 9.02
CA VAL A 208 15.98 10.58 8.27
C VAL A 208 15.47 9.29 8.89
N TRP A 209 15.10 8.35 8.05
CA TRP A 209 14.74 7.01 8.48
C TRP A 209 15.49 5.98 7.63
N SER A 210 15.83 4.85 8.26
CA SER A 210 16.42 3.71 7.59
C SER A 210 15.82 2.43 8.13
N ASN A 211 15.48 1.51 7.25
CA ASN A 211 14.97 0.19 7.60
C ASN A 211 15.78 -0.87 6.87
N TYR A 212 16.19 -1.89 7.60
CA TYR A 212 16.81 -3.07 7.04
C TYR A 212 16.05 -4.31 7.49
N SER A 213 15.66 -5.14 6.54
CA SER A 213 14.93 -6.37 6.80
C SER A 213 15.66 -7.56 6.20
N ILE A 214 15.72 -8.64 6.98
CA ILE A 214 16.24 -9.95 6.56
C ILE A 214 15.08 -10.93 6.70
N TYR A 215 14.84 -11.73 5.68
CA TYR A 215 13.80 -12.76 5.67
C TYR A 215 14.44 -14.13 5.86
N ASP A 216 14.07 -14.84 6.94
CA ASP A 216 14.40 -16.25 7.13
C ASP A 216 13.50 -17.13 6.27
N SER A 217 12.21 -16.75 6.16
CA SER A 217 11.23 -17.40 5.31
C SER A 217 10.36 -16.31 4.66
N LYS A 218 10.16 -16.39 3.35
CA LYS A 218 9.29 -15.50 2.57
C LYS A 218 8.35 -16.34 1.72
N ILE A 219 7.10 -15.90 1.57
CA ILE A 219 6.16 -16.52 0.65
C ILE A 219 6.28 -15.79 -0.69
N VAL A 220 6.62 -16.52 -1.74
CA VAL A 220 6.76 -16.00 -3.10
C VAL A 220 5.86 -16.77 -4.06
N GLU A 221 5.42 -16.10 -5.12
CA GLU A 221 4.65 -16.74 -6.17
C GLU A 221 5.58 -17.49 -7.14
N SER A 222 5.49 -18.80 -7.12
CA SER A 222 6.15 -19.68 -8.09
C SER A 222 5.29 -19.73 -9.35
N GLN A 223 5.78 -19.19 -10.45
CA GLN A 223 5.06 -19.12 -11.72
C GLN A 223 5.62 -20.13 -12.72
N THR A 224 4.72 -20.94 -13.26
CA THR A 224 5.04 -21.85 -14.37
C THR A 224 4.22 -21.48 -15.60
N THR A 225 4.86 -21.49 -16.75
CA THR A 225 4.22 -21.17 -18.03
C THR A 225 4.16 -22.42 -18.87
N GLU A 226 2.97 -22.77 -19.31
CA GLU A 226 2.71 -23.91 -20.19
C GLU A 226 1.88 -23.49 -21.41
N PHE A 227 1.99 -24.25 -22.48
CA PHE A 227 1.21 -24.02 -23.70
C PHE A 227 0.14 -25.11 -23.82
N VAL A 228 -1.11 -24.74 -23.59
CA VAL A 228 -2.25 -25.66 -23.58
C VAL A 228 -3.32 -25.18 -24.55
N ASN A 229 -3.72 -26.05 -25.51
CA ASN A 229 -4.75 -25.75 -26.50
C ASN A 229 -4.55 -24.42 -27.25
N ASN A 230 -3.32 -24.16 -27.71
CA ASN A 230 -2.92 -22.91 -28.37
C ASN A 230 -3.04 -21.64 -27.51
N VAL A 231 -3.15 -21.76 -26.18
CA VAL A 231 -3.17 -20.66 -25.25
C VAL A 231 -1.99 -20.78 -24.29
N VAL A 232 -1.28 -19.69 -24.08
CA VAL A 232 -0.29 -19.60 -23.02
C VAL A 232 -1.02 -19.54 -21.69
N ARG A 233 -0.76 -20.50 -20.81
CA ARG A 233 -1.29 -20.56 -19.46
C ARG A 233 -0.17 -20.32 -18.47
N VAL A 234 -0.37 -19.35 -17.58
CA VAL A 234 0.49 -19.11 -16.43
C VAL A 234 -0.20 -19.68 -15.19
N THR A 235 0.46 -20.60 -14.49
CA THR A 235 0.01 -21.10 -13.19
C THR A 235 0.88 -20.48 -12.12
N SER A 236 0.28 -19.82 -11.14
CA SER A 236 0.95 -19.25 -9.96
C SER A 236 0.59 -20.05 -8.73
N LYS A 237 1.60 -20.44 -7.95
CA LYS A 237 1.47 -21.19 -6.69
C LYS A 237 2.37 -20.53 -5.65
N PRO A 238 1.87 -20.16 -4.46
CA PRO A 238 2.71 -19.64 -3.39
C PRO A 238 3.60 -20.75 -2.80
N GLU A 239 4.86 -20.43 -2.61
CA GLU A 239 5.86 -21.33 -2.02
C GLU A 239 6.73 -20.57 -1.02
N ASN A 240 7.18 -21.24 0.04
CA ASN A 240 8.17 -20.66 0.94
C ASN A 240 9.55 -20.74 0.31
N ILE A 241 10.30 -19.65 0.43
CA ILE A 241 11.68 -19.55 0.03
C ILE A 241 12.50 -18.89 1.14
N ASN A 242 13.72 -19.35 1.34
CA ASN A 242 14.59 -18.80 2.37
C ASN A 242 15.40 -17.62 1.82
N GLY A 243 15.65 -16.67 2.70
CA GLY A 243 16.48 -15.51 2.38
C GLY A 243 15.69 -14.35 1.79
N GLY A 244 16.44 -13.39 1.32
CA GLY A 244 15.95 -12.08 0.89
C GLY A 244 16.32 -10.99 1.88
N THR A 245 16.65 -9.82 1.34
CA THR A 245 16.93 -8.62 2.13
C THR A 245 16.27 -7.42 1.48
N ASN A 246 15.79 -6.53 2.33
CA ASN A 246 15.28 -5.23 1.90
C ASN A 246 15.96 -4.15 2.74
N PHE A 247 16.58 -3.19 2.10
CA PHE A 247 17.09 -1.97 2.72
C PHE A 247 16.39 -0.78 2.12
N SER A 248 15.90 0.12 2.96
CA SER A 248 15.35 1.38 2.51
C SER A 248 15.77 2.50 3.46
N THR A 249 16.19 3.62 2.91
CA THR A 249 16.48 4.82 3.66
C THR A 249 15.97 6.04 2.94
N GLY A 250 15.52 7.01 3.69
CA GLY A 250 15.02 8.25 3.12
C GLY A 250 15.13 9.40 4.09
N PHE A 251 14.90 10.58 3.55
CA PHE A 251 14.82 11.80 4.33
C PHE A 251 13.59 12.61 3.92
N TRP A 252 13.13 13.40 4.84
CA TRP A 252 12.16 14.45 4.61
C TRP A 252 12.57 15.72 5.34
N SER A 253 12.47 16.85 4.66
CA SER A 253 12.82 18.15 5.20
C SER A 253 11.81 19.20 4.80
N SER A 254 11.44 20.04 5.74
CA SER A 254 10.68 21.27 5.49
C SER A 254 11.43 22.44 6.09
N TYR A 255 11.87 23.35 5.23
CA TYR A 255 12.65 24.52 5.63
C TYR A 255 11.92 25.81 5.25
N PRO A 256 11.43 26.59 6.23
CA PRO A 256 10.83 27.89 6.00
C PRO A 256 11.91 28.92 5.62
N ILE A 257 12.02 29.22 4.33
CA ILE A 257 12.94 30.27 3.83
C ILE A 257 12.48 31.63 4.35
N ILE A 258 11.18 31.88 4.31
CA ILE A 258 10.54 33.03 4.94
C ILE A 258 9.44 32.51 5.85
N LYS A 259 9.59 32.67 7.15
CA LYS A 259 8.65 32.17 8.16
C LYS A 259 7.20 32.49 7.76
N THR A 260 6.36 31.46 7.72
CA THR A 260 4.92 31.51 7.37
C THR A 260 4.59 31.94 5.93
N LYS A 261 5.57 32.27 5.09
CA LYS A 261 5.32 32.78 3.72
C LYS A 261 5.92 31.93 2.61
N LEU A 262 7.10 31.39 2.84
CA LEU A 262 7.79 30.58 1.82
C LEU A 262 8.50 29.43 2.51
N SER A 263 8.14 28.20 2.16
CA SER A 263 8.83 27.00 2.61
C SER A 263 9.32 26.17 1.42
N LEU A 264 10.48 25.55 1.61
CA LEU A 264 11.04 24.52 0.75
C LEU A 264 10.84 23.19 1.43
N ASN A 265 10.23 22.24 0.70
CA ASN A 265 10.06 20.87 1.13
C ASN A 265 10.93 19.98 0.24
N LEU A 266 11.72 19.11 0.85
CA LEU A 266 12.57 18.16 0.15
C LEU A 266 12.34 16.78 0.71
N ASN A 267 12.26 15.80 -0.16
CA ASN A 267 12.21 14.40 0.21
C ASN A 267 13.07 13.55 -0.72
N GLY A 268 13.58 12.48 -0.20
CA GLY A 268 14.31 11.51 -1.00
C GLY A 268 14.26 10.15 -0.33
N ASN A 269 14.29 9.11 -1.16
CA ASN A 269 14.31 7.72 -0.71
C ASN A 269 15.15 6.89 -1.66
N VAL A 270 15.92 5.97 -1.12
CA VAL A 270 16.57 4.89 -1.87
C VAL A 270 16.20 3.55 -1.23
N GLY A 271 15.96 2.55 -2.08
CA GLY A 271 15.62 1.20 -1.65
C GLY A 271 16.37 0.14 -2.45
N PHE A 272 16.79 -0.91 -1.77
CA PHE A 272 17.46 -2.07 -2.36
C PHE A 272 16.73 -3.32 -1.90
N ASP A 273 16.06 -4.00 -2.83
CA ASP A 273 15.41 -5.29 -2.59
C ASP A 273 16.20 -6.39 -3.31
N ARG A 274 16.54 -7.42 -2.56
CA ARG A 274 17.22 -8.61 -3.05
C ARG A 274 16.38 -9.82 -2.67
N SER A 275 15.48 -10.20 -3.55
CA SER A 275 14.48 -11.21 -3.27
C SER A 275 14.70 -12.47 -4.11
N PRO A 276 14.74 -13.65 -3.48
CA PRO A 276 14.65 -14.90 -4.22
C PRO A 276 13.23 -15.03 -4.81
N VAL A 277 13.13 -15.63 -5.98
CA VAL A 277 11.88 -15.87 -6.70
C VAL A 277 11.94 -17.23 -7.43
N TYR A 278 10.79 -17.80 -7.75
CA TYR A 278 10.71 -18.98 -8.62
C TYR A 278 10.26 -18.62 -10.02
N VAL A 279 10.98 -19.11 -11.02
CA VAL A 279 10.63 -18.95 -12.44
C VAL A 279 10.67 -20.31 -13.11
N ASN A 280 9.54 -20.78 -13.58
CA ASN A 280 9.40 -22.13 -14.17
C ASN A 280 9.98 -23.24 -13.27
N GLY A 281 9.78 -23.12 -11.96
CA GLY A 281 10.26 -24.07 -10.95
C GLY A 281 11.74 -23.97 -10.61
N GLN A 282 12.47 -23.01 -11.16
CA GLN A 282 13.87 -22.74 -10.82
C GLN A 282 13.97 -21.56 -9.86
N GLU A 283 14.71 -21.74 -8.78
CA GLU A 283 15.06 -20.64 -7.88
C GLU A 283 16.03 -19.70 -8.58
N THR A 284 15.73 -18.41 -8.53
CA THR A 284 16.56 -17.33 -9.05
C THR A 284 16.42 -16.10 -8.16
N ARG A 285 17.09 -15.00 -8.48
CA ARG A 285 17.02 -13.76 -7.72
C ARG A 285 16.60 -12.58 -8.58
N THR A 286 15.83 -11.72 -7.93
CA THR A 286 15.50 -10.39 -8.45
C THR A 286 16.22 -9.36 -7.60
N ASN A 287 16.93 -8.45 -8.25
CA ASN A 287 17.56 -7.30 -7.61
C ASN A 287 16.83 -6.05 -8.10
N SER A 288 16.24 -5.30 -7.18
CA SER A 288 15.50 -4.09 -7.48
C SER A 288 16.06 -2.92 -6.69
N ASP A 289 16.54 -1.91 -7.39
CA ASP A 289 17.07 -0.66 -6.85
C ASP A 289 16.08 0.45 -7.17
N SER A 290 15.56 1.13 -6.16
CA SER A 290 14.56 2.19 -6.30
C SER A 290 15.13 3.52 -5.79
N TYR A 291 14.83 4.57 -6.50
CA TYR A 291 15.24 5.94 -6.18
C TYR A 291 14.05 6.87 -6.31
N ASN A 292 13.83 7.68 -5.29
CA ASN A 292 12.84 8.75 -5.32
C ASN A 292 13.50 10.04 -4.87
N VAL A 293 13.22 11.14 -5.55
CA VAL A 293 13.56 12.48 -5.10
C VAL A 293 12.43 13.42 -5.42
N GLY A 294 12.06 14.24 -4.44
CA GLY A 294 11.01 15.24 -4.56
C GLY A 294 11.44 16.59 -3.99
N ALA A 295 10.96 17.64 -4.61
CA ALA A 295 11.14 19.02 -4.15
C ALA A 295 9.85 19.81 -4.34
N GLY A 296 9.48 20.58 -3.33
CA GLY A 296 8.29 21.42 -3.35
C GLY A 296 8.51 22.79 -2.74
N PHE A 297 7.81 23.79 -3.28
CA PHE A 297 7.74 25.12 -2.71
C PHE A 297 6.31 25.45 -2.34
N SER A 298 6.09 25.91 -1.11
CA SER A 298 4.82 26.45 -0.67
C SER A 298 4.96 27.95 -0.41
N VAL A 299 4.17 28.74 -1.11
CA VAL A 299 4.22 30.20 -1.09
C VAL A 299 2.89 30.73 -0.59
N THR A 300 2.93 31.39 0.58
CA THR A 300 1.75 32.00 1.21
C THR A 300 2.08 33.46 1.56
N PRO A 301 2.10 34.35 0.55
CA PRO A 301 2.54 35.75 0.75
C PRO A 301 1.62 36.54 1.68
N GLY A 302 0.40 36.05 1.91
CA GLY A 302 -0.59 36.60 2.80
C GLY A 302 -1.76 35.64 3.00
N GLN A 303 -2.80 36.07 3.70
CA GLN A 303 -3.95 35.21 4.05
C GLN A 303 -4.83 34.81 2.86
N LYS A 304 -4.68 35.44 1.69
CA LYS A 304 -5.59 35.29 0.55
C LYS A 304 -5.06 34.42 -0.57
N LEU A 305 -3.77 34.11 -0.58
CA LEU A 305 -3.14 33.38 -1.66
C LEU A 305 -2.26 32.26 -1.09
N VAL A 306 -2.45 31.05 -1.61
CA VAL A 306 -1.57 29.90 -1.43
C VAL A 306 -1.20 29.38 -2.80
N PHE A 307 0.07 29.20 -3.03
CA PHE A 307 0.62 28.61 -4.24
C PHE A 307 1.60 27.49 -3.83
N ASP A 308 1.31 26.28 -4.25
CA ASP A 308 2.18 25.11 -4.03
C ASP A 308 2.65 24.59 -5.40
N ILE A 309 3.92 24.29 -5.51
CA ILE A 309 4.49 23.58 -6.65
C ILE A 309 5.36 22.44 -6.13
N ASP A 310 5.14 21.25 -6.66
CA ASP A 310 5.86 20.03 -6.29
C ASP A 310 6.35 19.34 -7.55
N ALA A 311 7.55 18.78 -7.48
CA ALA A 311 8.13 17.96 -8.52
C ALA A 311 8.72 16.68 -7.89
N ASP A 312 8.40 15.53 -8.48
CA ASP A 312 8.86 14.21 -8.04
C ASP A 312 9.43 13.42 -9.21
N LEU A 313 10.52 12.72 -8.94
CA LEU A 313 11.14 11.76 -9.83
C LEU A 313 11.30 10.43 -9.12
N ASN A 314 10.76 9.37 -9.73
CA ASN A 314 10.89 7.99 -9.26
C ASN A 314 11.54 7.16 -10.36
N SER A 315 12.57 6.42 -10.02
CA SER A 315 13.23 5.47 -10.92
C SER A 315 13.40 4.14 -10.20
N THR A 316 13.19 3.06 -10.94
CA THR A 316 13.46 1.71 -10.44
C THR A 316 14.28 0.95 -11.47
N HIS A 317 15.34 0.31 -11.02
CA HIS A 317 16.16 -0.58 -11.85
C HIS A 317 16.01 -2.00 -11.32
N THR A 318 15.39 -2.89 -12.11
CA THR A 318 15.16 -4.27 -11.73
C THR A 318 15.89 -5.21 -12.66
N THR A 319 16.78 -6.04 -12.11
CA THR A 319 17.51 -7.08 -12.82
C THR A 319 17.09 -8.45 -12.34
N TYR A 320 17.22 -9.44 -13.22
CA TYR A 320 16.87 -10.83 -12.95
C TYR A 320 18.08 -11.70 -13.24
N GLU A 321 18.52 -12.50 -12.30
CA GLU A 321 19.69 -13.38 -12.49
C GLU A 321 19.47 -14.41 -13.60
N ILE A 322 18.21 -14.82 -13.82
CA ILE A 322 17.88 -15.81 -14.84
C ILE A 322 18.08 -15.31 -16.27
N SER A 323 17.94 -14.01 -16.52
CA SER A 323 18.15 -13.39 -17.83
C SER A 323 18.30 -11.88 -17.75
N ALA A 324 19.38 -11.37 -18.27
CA ALA A 324 19.64 -9.92 -18.36
C ALA A 324 18.63 -9.21 -19.28
N ASP A 325 18.09 -9.90 -20.28
CA ASP A 325 17.09 -9.34 -21.21
C ASP A 325 15.76 -8.97 -20.51
N LEU A 326 15.56 -9.43 -19.28
CA LEU A 326 14.39 -9.13 -18.48
C LEU A 326 14.52 -7.83 -17.68
N THR A 327 15.68 -7.18 -17.72
CA THR A 327 15.94 -5.91 -17.02
C THR A 327 14.90 -4.85 -17.35
N GLN A 328 14.45 -4.13 -16.34
CA GLN A 328 13.44 -3.08 -16.45
C GLN A 328 13.91 -1.82 -15.76
N ASN A 329 13.67 -0.67 -16.41
CA ASN A 329 14.05 0.67 -15.93
C ASN A 329 12.84 1.63 -16.02
N PRO A 330 11.74 1.39 -15.30
CA PRO A 330 10.65 2.36 -15.29
C PRO A 330 11.09 3.66 -14.62
N VAL A 331 10.75 4.77 -15.28
CA VAL A 331 10.93 6.13 -14.75
C VAL A 331 9.59 6.83 -14.74
N ASN A 332 9.24 7.40 -13.60
CA ASN A 332 8.07 8.25 -13.42
C ASN A 332 8.52 9.64 -12.99
N SER A 333 8.07 10.67 -13.66
CA SER A 333 8.21 12.04 -13.19
C SER A 333 6.86 12.72 -13.12
N SER A 334 6.70 13.59 -12.13
CA SER A 334 5.51 14.41 -12.01
C SER A 334 5.85 15.82 -11.57
N ILE A 335 5.06 16.77 -12.06
CA ILE A 335 5.07 18.16 -11.61
C ILE A 335 3.62 18.52 -11.32
N SER A 336 3.35 19.06 -10.15
CA SER A 336 2.04 19.60 -9.81
C SER A 336 2.13 21.03 -9.35
N ALA A 337 1.12 21.83 -9.70
CA ALA A 337 0.98 23.20 -9.24
C ALA A 337 -0.45 23.45 -8.78
N THR A 338 -0.60 23.94 -7.57
CA THR A 338 -1.90 24.24 -6.96
C THR A 338 -1.96 25.71 -6.57
N VAL A 339 -3.00 26.39 -7.00
CA VAL A 339 -3.29 27.78 -6.61
C VAL A 339 -4.62 27.80 -5.87
N LYS A 340 -4.66 28.41 -4.69
CA LYS A 340 -5.87 28.74 -3.95
C LYS A 340 -5.85 30.23 -3.65
N TRP A 341 -6.78 30.94 -4.26
CA TRP A 341 -6.79 32.39 -4.19
C TRP A 341 -8.17 32.93 -3.80
N GLN A 342 -8.23 33.68 -2.71
CA GLN A 342 -9.37 34.50 -2.35
C GLN A 342 -9.31 35.81 -3.15
N MET A 343 -9.90 35.82 -4.37
CA MET A 343 -9.89 36.99 -5.27
C MET A 343 -10.63 38.19 -4.69
N LEU A 344 -11.78 37.93 -4.08
CA LEU A 344 -12.64 38.91 -3.40
C LEU A 344 -13.08 38.32 -2.06
N ASP A 345 -13.68 39.13 -1.18
CA ASP A 345 -14.09 38.71 0.15
C ASP A 345 -14.89 37.40 0.23
N LYS A 346 -15.63 37.09 -0.83
CA LYS A 346 -16.51 35.91 -0.88
C LYS A 346 -16.30 35.08 -2.16
N THR A 347 -15.28 35.38 -2.94
CA THR A 347 -14.98 34.69 -4.21
C THR A 347 -13.61 34.06 -4.16
N PHE A 348 -13.55 32.77 -4.47
CA PHE A 348 -12.34 31.96 -4.37
C PHE A 348 -12.10 31.27 -5.72
N LEU A 349 -10.85 31.28 -6.15
CA LEU A 349 -10.33 30.51 -7.27
C LEU A 349 -9.50 29.35 -6.71
N GLU A 350 -9.74 28.16 -7.21
CA GLU A 350 -8.87 27.01 -7.04
C GLU A 350 -8.46 26.48 -8.42
N SER A 351 -7.18 26.25 -8.61
CA SER A 351 -6.63 25.69 -9.84
C SER A 351 -5.58 24.65 -9.50
N ASN A 352 -5.65 23.50 -10.12
CA ASN A 352 -4.69 22.42 -9.98
C ASN A 352 -4.25 21.96 -11.37
N PHE A 353 -2.98 22.06 -11.64
CA PHE A 353 -2.32 21.51 -12.82
C PHE A 353 -1.42 20.37 -12.40
N ALA A 354 -1.46 19.24 -13.10
CA ALA A 354 -0.58 18.10 -12.88
C ALA A 354 -0.09 17.61 -14.25
N TYR A 355 1.23 17.53 -14.38
CA TYR A 355 1.91 16.84 -15.47
C TYR A 355 2.51 15.56 -14.92
N SER A 356 2.40 14.47 -15.63
CA SER A 356 3.05 13.21 -15.32
C SER A 356 3.61 12.56 -16.58
N SER A 357 4.82 12.05 -16.46
CA SER A 357 5.50 11.26 -17.50
C SER A 357 5.86 9.90 -16.94
N PHE A 358 5.62 8.88 -17.72
CA PHE A 358 6.03 7.51 -17.46
C PHE A 358 6.81 6.97 -18.66
N SER A 359 7.95 6.38 -18.41
CA SER A 359 8.72 5.67 -19.43
C SER A 359 9.17 4.31 -18.93
N ASN A 360 9.23 3.33 -19.84
CA ASN A 360 9.84 2.04 -19.60
C ASN A 360 10.41 1.53 -20.93
N ASP A 361 11.74 1.59 -21.06
CA ASP A 361 12.45 1.28 -22.30
C ASP A 361 12.22 -0.16 -22.78
N ARG A 362 12.09 -1.11 -21.86
CA ARG A 362 11.87 -2.52 -22.22
C ARG A 362 10.62 -2.74 -23.05
N PHE A 363 9.58 -1.93 -22.86
CA PHE A 363 8.27 -2.12 -23.51
C PHE A 363 7.99 -1.06 -24.56
N ASP A 364 8.98 -0.20 -24.89
CA ASP A 364 8.81 0.96 -25.77
C ASP A 364 7.55 1.75 -25.40
N PHE A 365 7.37 1.98 -24.09
CA PHE A 365 6.20 2.62 -23.54
C PHE A 365 6.58 3.94 -22.88
N ASN A 366 6.27 5.02 -23.60
CA ASN A 366 6.44 6.38 -23.12
C ASN A 366 5.08 7.09 -23.12
N ARG A 367 4.77 7.76 -22.02
CA ARG A 367 3.52 8.46 -21.90
C ARG A 367 3.64 9.72 -21.07
N GLU A 368 3.02 10.78 -21.59
CA GLU A 368 2.91 12.06 -20.94
C GLU A 368 1.43 12.46 -20.83
N ILE A 369 1.03 12.97 -19.68
CA ILE A 369 -0.35 13.41 -19.42
C ILE A 369 -0.30 14.73 -18.68
N SER A 370 -1.06 15.69 -19.17
CA SER A 370 -1.29 16.96 -18.48
C SER A 370 -2.77 17.05 -18.10
N ILE A 371 -3.06 17.20 -16.82
CA ILE A 371 -4.42 17.38 -16.32
C ILE A 371 -4.53 18.76 -15.68
N TRP A 372 -5.47 19.54 -16.14
CA TRP A 372 -5.76 20.84 -15.55
C TRP A 372 -7.20 20.91 -15.09
N ASN A 373 -7.39 21.19 -13.80
CA ASN A 373 -8.68 21.40 -13.18
C ASN A 373 -8.72 22.81 -12.60
N ALA A 374 -9.86 23.50 -12.74
CA ALA A 374 -10.05 24.80 -12.14
C ALA A 374 -11.48 24.95 -11.62
N SER A 375 -11.66 25.73 -10.57
CA SER A 375 -12.99 26.07 -10.09
C SER A 375 -13.03 27.48 -9.49
N VAL A 376 -14.17 28.13 -9.67
CA VAL A 376 -14.49 29.38 -9.00
C VAL A 376 -15.70 29.12 -8.10
N ARG A 377 -15.59 29.50 -6.84
CA ARG A 377 -16.71 29.44 -5.91
C ARG A 377 -16.98 30.79 -5.29
N ARG A 378 -18.27 31.06 -5.07
CA ARG A 378 -18.72 32.30 -4.43
C ARG A 378 -19.73 32.00 -3.33
N LEU A 379 -19.60 32.72 -2.22
CA LEU A 379 -20.49 32.62 -1.07
C LEU A 379 -21.54 33.71 -1.12
N PHE A 380 -22.79 33.35 -0.82
CA PHE A 380 -23.95 34.24 -0.87
C PHE A 380 -24.79 34.15 0.43
N GLY A 381 -25.65 35.15 0.61
CA GLY A 381 -26.64 35.19 1.66
C GLY A 381 -26.10 35.57 3.04
N PRO A 382 -26.99 35.70 4.03
CA PRO A 382 -26.62 35.96 5.41
C PRO A 382 -25.75 34.83 5.97
N LYS A 383 -24.66 35.18 6.69
CA LYS A 383 -23.68 34.24 7.25
C LYS A 383 -23.04 33.30 6.19
N ASN A 384 -23.03 33.73 4.91
CA ASN A 384 -22.47 32.98 3.79
C ASN A 384 -23.00 31.52 3.68
N LYS A 385 -24.31 31.35 3.85
CA LYS A 385 -24.93 30.03 3.88
C LYS A 385 -25.01 29.32 2.54
N ILE A 386 -24.97 30.05 1.44
CA ILE A 386 -25.08 29.52 0.08
C ILE A 386 -23.71 29.58 -0.58
N GLU A 387 -23.23 28.46 -1.09
CA GLU A 387 -22.05 28.38 -1.95
C GLU A 387 -22.49 27.99 -3.35
N VAL A 388 -22.08 28.77 -4.35
CA VAL A 388 -22.20 28.43 -5.77
C VAL A 388 -20.79 28.20 -6.30
N ARG A 389 -20.54 27.02 -6.88
CA ARG A 389 -19.26 26.64 -7.46
C ARG A 389 -19.42 26.20 -8.90
N LEU A 390 -18.64 26.80 -9.77
CA LEU A 390 -18.43 26.36 -11.13
C LEU A 390 -17.04 25.71 -11.22
N ALA A 391 -16.99 24.46 -11.65
CA ALA A 391 -15.76 23.70 -11.79
C ALA A 391 -15.62 23.18 -13.22
N ALA A 392 -14.40 23.20 -13.74
CA ALA A 392 -13.99 22.61 -15.00
C ALA A 392 -12.94 21.52 -14.69
N PHE A 393 -13.22 20.32 -15.12
CA PHE A 393 -12.35 19.16 -14.93
C PHE A 393 -11.74 18.74 -16.24
N ASP A 394 -10.44 18.42 -16.20
CA ASP A 394 -9.65 18.00 -17.35
C ASP A 394 -9.79 18.98 -18.54
N ILE A 395 -9.48 20.25 -18.28
CA ILE A 395 -9.61 21.33 -19.26
C ILE A 395 -8.86 21.03 -20.56
N LEU A 396 -7.71 20.33 -20.44
CA LEU A 396 -6.88 19.94 -21.57
C LEU A 396 -7.39 18.70 -22.31
N ASN A 397 -8.38 17.99 -21.74
CA ASN A 397 -8.99 16.78 -22.28
C ASN A 397 -7.97 15.66 -22.57
N GLN A 398 -7.07 15.43 -21.62
CA GLN A 398 -5.98 14.45 -21.75
C GLN A 398 -6.09 13.29 -20.75
N ARG A 399 -7.13 13.26 -19.92
CA ARG A 399 -7.31 12.21 -18.93
C ARG A 399 -7.56 10.86 -19.62
N LEU A 400 -6.64 9.96 -19.38
CA LEU A 400 -6.74 8.56 -19.77
C LEU A 400 -6.26 7.72 -18.58
N THR A 401 -7.02 6.71 -18.18
CA THR A 401 -6.53 5.77 -17.19
C THR A 401 -5.99 4.54 -17.91
N ILE A 402 -4.67 4.47 -17.95
CA ILE A 402 -3.94 3.27 -18.38
C ILE A 402 -3.16 2.79 -17.17
N ASN A 403 -3.43 1.59 -16.71
CA ASN A 403 -2.57 0.89 -15.78
C ASN A 403 -1.76 -0.13 -16.55
N GLN A 404 -0.45 -0.07 -16.39
CA GLN A 404 0.46 -1.08 -16.90
C GLN A 404 1.27 -1.62 -15.74
N SER A 405 1.24 -2.93 -15.58
CA SER A 405 2.10 -3.65 -14.65
C SER A 405 2.86 -4.71 -15.43
N ALA A 406 4.12 -4.88 -15.10
CA ALA A 406 4.97 -5.89 -15.68
C ALA A 406 5.47 -6.81 -14.58
N THR A 407 5.34 -8.09 -14.79
CA THR A 407 5.99 -9.14 -14.01
C THR A 407 7.09 -9.77 -14.84
N LEU A 408 7.76 -10.77 -14.30
CA LEU A 408 8.77 -11.51 -15.03
C LEU A 408 8.20 -12.14 -16.32
N ASN A 409 6.98 -12.66 -16.28
CA ASN A 409 6.41 -13.52 -17.31
C ASN A 409 5.35 -12.83 -18.18
N TYR A 410 4.79 -11.70 -17.77
CA TYR A 410 3.76 -11.01 -18.55
C TYR A 410 3.71 -9.51 -18.28
N VAL A 411 3.17 -8.78 -19.23
CA VAL A 411 2.79 -7.38 -19.10
C VAL A 411 1.26 -7.32 -19.12
N ASN A 412 0.70 -6.74 -18.10
CA ASN A 412 -0.72 -6.43 -18.05
C ASN A 412 -0.92 -4.94 -18.35
N ARG A 413 -1.72 -4.65 -19.36
CA ARG A 413 -2.14 -3.30 -19.72
C ARG A 413 -3.65 -3.20 -19.66
N SER A 414 -4.17 -2.43 -18.73
CA SER A 414 -5.59 -2.14 -18.65
C SER A 414 -5.88 -0.70 -19.07
N LEU A 415 -6.88 -0.55 -19.93
CA LEU A 415 -7.43 0.72 -20.37
C LEU A 415 -8.80 0.87 -19.71
N ALA A 416 -8.97 1.86 -18.85
CA ALA A 416 -10.27 2.19 -18.29
C ALA A 416 -10.79 3.49 -18.94
N PRO A 417 -11.99 3.49 -19.51
CA PRO A 417 -12.62 4.71 -19.96
C PRO A 417 -12.87 5.63 -18.74
N THR A 418 -12.41 6.86 -18.83
CA THR A 418 -12.63 7.88 -17.81
C THR A 418 -13.52 8.96 -18.36
N LEU A 419 -14.18 9.69 -17.46
CA LEU A 419 -14.89 10.91 -17.85
C LEU A 419 -13.89 11.85 -18.53
N ALA A 420 -14.17 12.21 -19.76
CA ALA A 420 -13.49 13.26 -20.50
C ALA A 420 -13.76 14.63 -19.84
N ARG A 421 -13.24 15.70 -20.41
CA ARG A 421 -13.49 17.07 -19.93
C ARG A 421 -14.96 17.32 -19.68
N TYR A 422 -15.28 17.83 -18.49
CA TYR A 422 -16.64 18.21 -18.12
C TYR A 422 -16.65 19.44 -17.22
N PHE A 423 -17.81 20.07 -17.19
CA PHE A 423 -18.10 21.23 -16.34
C PHE A 423 -19.16 20.84 -15.33
N MET A 424 -19.03 21.33 -14.11
CA MET A 424 -19.98 21.06 -13.05
C MET A 424 -20.38 22.36 -12.35
N LEU A 425 -21.68 22.62 -12.26
CA LEU A 425 -22.23 23.64 -11.40
C LEU A 425 -22.81 22.99 -10.15
N SER A 426 -22.32 23.42 -8.98
CA SER A 426 -22.84 22.97 -7.69
C SER A 426 -23.37 24.12 -6.87
N VAL A 427 -24.48 23.89 -6.21
CA VAL A 427 -25.07 24.81 -5.23
C VAL A 427 -25.16 24.04 -3.90
N SER A 428 -24.51 24.57 -2.88
CA SER A 428 -24.51 23.99 -1.54
C SER A 428 -25.12 24.97 -0.53
N TYR A 429 -25.98 24.45 0.35
CA TYR A 429 -26.52 25.22 1.45
C TYR A 429 -25.98 24.70 2.78
N ASN A 430 -25.26 25.55 3.51
CA ASN A 430 -24.72 25.23 4.83
C ASN A 430 -25.65 25.79 5.92
N VAL A 431 -26.33 24.91 6.63
CA VAL A 431 -27.29 25.29 7.68
C VAL A 431 -26.64 26.17 8.77
N ARG A 432 -25.40 25.89 9.14
CA ARG A 432 -24.63 26.64 10.15
C ARG A 432 -24.01 27.93 9.62
N GLY A 433 -23.84 28.06 8.29
CA GLY A 433 -23.10 29.13 7.63
C GLY A 433 -21.59 28.91 7.68
N TYR A 434 -20.87 29.56 6.77
CA TYR A 434 -19.41 29.62 6.80
C TYR A 434 -18.99 30.78 7.70
N GLU A 435 -18.75 30.51 8.99
CA GLU A 435 -18.11 31.51 9.85
C GLU A 435 -16.66 31.67 9.39
N ASN A 436 -16.25 32.93 9.15
CA ASN A 436 -14.85 33.29 8.94
C ASN A 436 -14.09 33.09 10.27
N LYS A 437 -13.62 31.88 10.57
CA LYS A 437 -12.80 31.60 11.76
C LYS A 437 -11.51 32.41 11.79
N LEU A 438 -11.08 32.98 10.66
CA LEU A 438 -9.88 33.81 10.54
C LEU A 438 -9.99 35.20 11.23
N LYS A 439 -11.19 35.65 11.62
CA LYS A 439 -11.35 36.93 12.32
C LYS A 439 -11.36 36.81 13.85
N LYS A 440 -11.36 35.64 14.45
CA LYS A 440 -11.48 35.46 15.91
C LYS A 440 -10.21 35.11 16.65
N ASN A 441 -9.13 34.76 15.96
CA ASN A 441 -7.84 34.56 16.60
C ASN A 441 -6.91 35.70 16.16
N GLY A 442 -7.07 36.83 16.82
CA GLY A 442 -6.04 37.85 16.84
C GLY A 442 -4.82 37.30 17.58
N TRP A 443 -3.74 37.18 16.83
CA TRP A 443 -2.36 37.18 17.27
C TRP A 443 -1.56 38.02 16.29
#